data_3ff844dc2b3280e22891adad504431b1
#
_entry.id   3ff844dc2b3280e22891adad504431b1
#
_cell.length_a   1.000
_cell.length_b   1.000
_cell.length_c   1.000
_cell.angle_alpha   90.00
_cell.angle_beta   90.00
_cell.angle_gamma   90.00
#
_symmetry.space_group_name_H-M   'P 1'
#
loop_
_entity.id
_entity.type
_entity.pdbx_description
1 polymer ?
#
loop_
_entity_poly.entity_id
_entity_poly.type
_entity_poly.pdbx_seq_one_letter_code
_entity_poly.pdbx_strand_id
1 'polypeptide(L)'
;MQKIGYTLLLLLLCTYAHAHVNGILGDWKTIDDKTGERRAVVTIYQGSDGLYYGKISKMLMYTHLDLKCEACKDADHNAPIEGLVIIRGMHEKDGELVGGKVLDPESGKFYYGKIYLKNGKLVLRGSLDKRGFLGRNQEWEK
;
A
#
# COMPACT_ATOMS: atom_id res chain seq x y z
N MET A 1 51.57 -6.69 -43.59
CA MET A 1 50.08 -6.52 -43.52
C MET A 1 49.58 -6.87 -42.15
N GLN A 2 49.30 -5.88 -41.33
CA GLN A 2 48.73 -6.10 -40.00
C GLN A 2 47.21 -6.17 -40.14
N LYS A 3 46.63 -7.30 -39.73
CA LYS A 3 45.18 -7.44 -39.60
C LYS A 3 44.77 -6.87 -38.24
N ILE A 4 44.15 -5.71 -38.25
CA ILE A 4 43.54 -5.12 -37.05
C ILE A 4 42.20 -5.85 -36.81
N GLY A 5 42.22 -6.74 -35.81
CA GLY A 5 41.01 -7.39 -35.33
C GLY A 5 40.20 -6.42 -34.49
N TYR A 6 39.06 -5.95 -34.98
CA TYR A 6 38.09 -5.23 -34.18
C TYR A 6 37.32 -6.22 -33.29
N THR A 7 37.74 -6.31 -32.05
CA THR A 7 36.96 -7.00 -31.04
C THR A 7 35.77 -6.11 -30.69
N LEU A 8 34.60 -6.45 -31.22
CA LEU A 8 33.34 -5.81 -30.91
C LEU A 8 32.95 -6.23 -29.47
N LEU A 9 33.27 -5.37 -28.50
CA LEU A 9 32.83 -5.55 -27.11
C LEU A 9 31.34 -5.24 -27.04
N LEU A 10 30.52 -6.29 -27.08
CA LEU A 10 29.07 -6.21 -26.86
C LEU A 10 28.87 -5.88 -25.39
N LEU A 11 28.69 -4.60 -25.07
CA LEU A 11 28.18 -4.16 -23.77
C LEU A 11 26.71 -4.60 -23.65
N LEU A 12 26.47 -5.74 -22.99
CA LEU A 12 25.15 -6.10 -22.50
C LEU A 12 24.75 -5.06 -21.45
N LEU A 13 24.00 -4.04 -21.87
CA LEU A 13 23.25 -3.18 -20.97
C LEU A 13 22.15 -4.03 -20.34
N CYS A 14 22.47 -4.65 -19.19
CA CYS A 14 21.48 -5.22 -18.30
C CYS A 14 20.62 -4.06 -17.78
N THR A 15 19.52 -3.74 -18.46
CA THR A 15 18.49 -2.86 -17.93
C THR A 15 17.82 -3.62 -16.81
N TYR A 16 18.27 -3.37 -15.59
CA TYR A 16 17.50 -3.79 -14.41
C TYR A 16 16.15 -3.07 -14.49
N ALA A 17 15.12 -3.80 -14.91
CA ALA A 17 13.76 -3.34 -14.76
C ALA A 17 13.52 -3.22 -13.25
N HIS A 18 13.69 -2.01 -12.72
CA HIS A 18 13.22 -1.69 -11.38
C HIS A 18 11.71 -1.89 -11.43
N ALA A 19 11.22 -2.90 -10.73
CA ALA A 19 9.79 -3.05 -10.51
C ALA A 19 9.35 -1.81 -9.73
N HIS A 20 8.81 -0.83 -10.46
CA HIS A 20 8.46 0.46 -9.88
C HIS A 20 7.21 0.31 -9.03
N VAL A 21 7.28 0.81 -7.82
CA VAL A 21 6.14 1.00 -6.91
C VAL A 21 5.01 1.86 -7.52
N ASN A 22 5.27 2.50 -8.66
CA ASN A 22 4.30 3.35 -9.38
C ASN A 22 2.96 2.65 -9.66
N GLY A 23 2.95 1.33 -9.84
CA GLY A 23 1.71 0.56 -9.98
C GLY A 23 0.86 0.50 -8.72
N ILE A 24 1.47 0.70 -7.54
CA ILE A 24 0.79 0.70 -6.24
C ILE A 24 0.16 2.07 -5.94
N LEU A 25 0.74 3.15 -6.46
CA LEU A 25 0.23 4.50 -6.19
C LEU A 25 -1.14 4.74 -6.81
N GLY A 26 -1.91 5.62 -6.18
CA GLY A 26 -3.24 6.02 -6.62
C GLY A 26 -4.36 5.35 -5.84
N ASP A 27 -5.54 5.31 -6.45
CA ASP A 27 -6.79 4.93 -5.80
C ASP A 27 -7.07 3.44 -5.90
N TRP A 28 -7.47 2.85 -4.78
CA TRP A 28 -7.83 1.46 -4.64
C TRP A 28 -9.13 1.30 -3.87
N LYS A 29 -10.04 0.47 -4.38
CA LYS A 29 -11.28 0.12 -3.70
C LYS A 29 -11.04 -1.03 -2.74
N THR A 30 -11.28 -0.80 -1.47
CA THR A 30 -11.25 -1.85 -0.44
C THR A 30 -12.48 -2.72 -0.54
N ILE A 31 -12.30 -4.02 -0.33
CA ILE A 31 -13.37 -5.01 -0.42
C ILE A 31 -13.67 -5.54 0.99
N ASP A 32 -14.94 -5.62 1.34
CA ASP A 32 -15.38 -6.26 2.56
C ASP A 32 -15.21 -7.77 2.46
N ASP A 33 -14.43 -8.36 3.37
CA ASP A 33 -14.09 -9.79 3.33
C ASP A 33 -15.31 -10.72 3.54
N LYS A 34 -16.39 -10.20 4.13
CA LYS A 34 -17.59 -10.97 4.43
C LYS A 34 -18.64 -10.88 3.33
N THR A 35 -18.81 -9.69 2.76
CA THR A 35 -19.88 -9.42 1.79
C THR A 35 -19.39 -9.33 0.37
N GLY A 36 -18.09 -9.09 0.15
CA GLY A 36 -17.52 -8.82 -1.17
C GLY A 36 -17.84 -7.42 -1.71
N GLU A 37 -18.48 -6.57 -0.92
CA GLU A 37 -18.85 -5.21 -1.34
C GLU A 37 -17.68 -4.24 -1.23
N ARG A 38 -17.69 -3.21 -2.07
CA ARG A 38 -16.70 -2.12 -2.04
C ARG A 38 -17.02 -1.18 -0.90
N ARG A 39 -16.09 -1.05 0.05
CA ARG A 39 -16.30 -0.25 1.28
C ARG A 39 -15.84 1.19 1.15
N ALA A 40 -14.66 1.39 0.64
CA ALA A 40 -14.02 2.70 0.58
C ALA A 40 -13.01 2.78 -0.57
N VAL A 41 -12.60 3.99 -0.90
CA VAL A 41 -11.44 4.26 -1.73
C VAL A 41 -10.30 4.69 -0.83
N VAL A 42 -9.15 4.02 -0.96
CA VAL A 42 -7.90 4.40 -0.32
C VAL A 42 -6.93 4.90 -1.37
N THR A 43 -6.43 6.12 -1.19
CA THR A 43 -5.43 6.71 -2.06
C THR A 43 -4.04 6.47 -1.46
N ILE A 44 -3.17 5.76 -2.20
CA ILE A 44 -1.77 5.56 -1.81
C ILE A 44 -0.90 6.60 -2.50
N TYR A 45 -0.06 7.28 -1.71
CA TYR A 45 0.78 8.38 -2.16
C TYR A 45 2.13 8.41 -1.44
N GLN A 46 3.09 9.11 -2.03
CA GLN A 46 4.38 9.37 -1.39
C GLN A 46 4.33 10.74 -0.69
N GLY A 47 4.75 10.76 0.56
CA GLY A 47 4.88 11.99 1.33
C GLY A 47 6.16 12.76 0.99
N SER A 48 6.26 13.99 1.48
CA SER A 48 7.44 14.86 1.31
C SER A 48 8.70 14.30 1.99
N ASP A 49 8.55 13.41 2.95
CA ASP A 49 9.62 12.68 3.64
C ASP A 49 10.13 11.46 2.82
N GLY A 50 9.55 11.19 1.65
CA GLY A 50 9.90 10.07 0.80
C GLY A 50 9.25 8.73 1.19
N LEU A 51 8.54 8.68 2.31
CA LEU A 51 7.78 7.51 2.75
C LEU A 51 6.41 7.45 2.09
N TYR A 52 5.78 6.29 2.13
CA TYR A 52 4.49 6.06 1.50
C TYR A 52 3.39 5.95 2.55
N TYR A 53 2.24 6.49 2.18
CA TYR A 53 1.06 6.62 3.01
C TYR A 53 -0.19 6.22 2.24
N GLY A 54 -1.25 5.91 2.94
CA GLY A 54 -2.56 5.66 2.36
C GLY A 54 -3.65 6.27 3.21
N LYS A 55 -4.52 7.08 2.61
CA LYS A 55 -5.66 7.69 3.28
C LYS A 55 -6.98 7.18 2.72
N ILE A 56 -7.97 7.05 3.55
CA ILE A 56 -9.35 6.84 3.10
C ILE A 56 -9.81 8.15 2.47
N SER A 57 -9.89 8.18 1.14
CA SER A 57 -10.30 9.38 0.39
C SER A 57 -11.80 9.47 0.19
N LYS A 58 -12.50 8.32 0.23
CA LYS A 58 -13.95 8.28 0.05
C LYS A 58 -14.54 7.02 0.67
N MET A 59 -15.67 7.16 1.36
CA MET A 59 -16.52 6.02 1.75
C MET A 59 -17.48 5.68 0.62
N LEU A 60 -17.62 4.39 0.31
CA LEU A 60 -18.55 3.86 -0.69
C LEU A 60 -19.77 3.21 -0.03
N MET A 61 -19.59 2.73 1.20
CA MET A 61 -20.70 2.24 2.06
C MET A 61 -20.99 3.26 3.14
N TYR A 62 -22.22 3.27 3.62
CA TYR A 62 -22.66 4.15 4.72
C TYR A 62 -22.41 5.64 4.48
N THR A 63 -22.52 6.08 3.21
CA THR A 63 -22.23 7.45 2.78
C THR A 63 -23.11 8.52 3.39
N HIS A 64 -24.24 8.12 3.99
CA HIS A 64 -25.18 9.00 4.71
C HIS A 64 -24.81 9.17 6.19
N LEU A 65 -23.78 8.48 6.70
CA LEU A 65 -23.36 8.54 8.09
C LEU A 65 -22.09 9.39 8.23
N ASP A 66 -22.03 10.19 9.29
CA ASP A 66 -20.81 10.90 9.72
C ASP A 66 -19.93 9.93 10.52
N LEU A 67 -19.23 9.05 9.82
CA LEU A 67 -18.40 8.03 10.43
C LEU A 67 -17.11 8.61 11.00
N LYS A 68 -16.83 8.27 12.24
CA LYS A 68 -15.62 8.67 12.98
C LYS A 68 -14.88 7.45 13.53
N CYS A 69 -13.58 7.59 13.73
CA CYS A 69 -12.77 6.54 14.32
C CYS A 69 -12.89 6.55 15.85
N GLU A 70 -13.98 6.06 16.37
CA GLU A 70 -14.25 6.05 17.81
C GLU A 70 -13.29 5.13 18.59
N ALA A 71 -12.88 4.01 17.99
CA ALA A 71 -11.93 3.07 18.59
C ALA A 71 -10.46 3.52 18.49
N CYS A 72 -10.18 4.52 17.67
CA CYS A 72 -8.83 5.08 17.54
C CYS A 72 -8.38 5.80 18.81
N LYS A 73 -7.06 5.99 18.94
CA LYS A 73 -6.45 6.65 20.09
C LYS A 73 -5.75 7.94 19.68
N ASP A 74 -5.41 8.75 20.67
CA ASP A 74 -4.65 9.98 20.51
C ASP A 74 -5.28 10.93 19.46
N ALA A 75 -4.48 11.45 18.54
CA ALA A 75 -4.94 12.39 17.52
C ALA A 75 -5.96 11.80 16.52
N ASP A 76 -6.03 10.48 16.40
CA ASP A 76 -6.98 9.80 15.51
C ASP A 76 -8.34 9.54 16.18
N HIS A 77 -8.45 9.70 17.50
CA HIS A 77 -9.71 9.47 18.23
C HIS A 77 -10.79 10.42 17.74
N ASN A 78 -11.91 9.87 17.33
CA ASN A 78 -13.04 10.59 16.74
C ASN A 78 -12.70 11.38 15.46
N ALA A 79 -11.54 11.12 14.83
CA ALA A 79 -11.27 11.69 13.53
C ALA A 79 -12.25 11.16 12.48
N PRO A 80 -12.67 12.00 11.50
CA PRO A 80 -13.50 11.53 10.40
C PRO A 80 -12.84 10.36 9.68
N ILE A 81 -13.61 9.36 9.30
CA ILE A 81 -13.09 8.21 8.54
C ILE A 81 -12.60 8.66 7.16
N GLU A 82 -13.34 9.51 6.46
CA GLU A 82 -12.83 10.16 5.26
C GLU A 82 -11.70 11.15 5.61
N GLY A 83 -10.55 10.97 4.99
CA GLY A 83 -9.32 11.70 5.26
C GLY A 83 -8.37 11.01 6.24
N LEU A 84 -8.81 9.95 6.93
CA LEU A 84 -7.98 9.23 7.89
C LEU A 84 -6.83 8.51 7.18
N VAL A 85 -5.59 8.77 7.62
CA VAL A 85 -4.40 8.08 7.11
C VAL A 85 -4.26 6.75 7.81
N ILE A 86 -4.56 5.67 7.09
CA ILE A 86 -4.55 4.30 7.63
C ILE A 86 -3.28 3.51 7.31
N ILE A 87 -2.55 3.88 6.26
CA ILE A 87 -1.24 3.30 5.91
C ILE A 87 -0.19 4.35 6.21
N ARG A 88 0.84 4.02 6.99
CA ARG A 88 1.78 5.02 7.51
C ARG A 88 3.22 4.55 7.45
N GLY A 89 4.08 5.39 6.88
CA GLY A 89 5.52 5.27 6.95
C GLY A 89 6.10 4.04 6.26
N MET A 90 5.50 3.60 5.17
CA MET A 90 6.02 2.53 4.34
C MET A 90 7.24 3.00 3.54
N HIS A 91 8.16 2.10 3.24
CA HIS A 91 9.25 2.34 2.31
C HIS A 91 9.25 1.30 1.20
N GLU A 92 9.81 1.66 0.05
CA GLU A 92 9.94 0.75 -1.08
C GLU A 92 11.08 -0.24 -0.85
N LYS A 93 10.80 -1.50 -1.14
CA LYS A 93 11.80 -2.56 -1.23
C LYS A 93 11.36 -3.56 -2.30
N ASP A 94 12.19 -3.72 -3.32
CA ASP A 94 11.96 -4.70 -4.42
C ASP A 94 10.58 -4.57 -5.09
N GLY A 95 10.10 -3.33 -5.28
CA GLY A 95 8.81 -3.03 -5.90
C GLY A 95 7.59 -3.21 -4.99
N GLU A 96 7.80 -3.52 -3.72
CA GLU A 96 6.77 -3.62 -2.69
C GLU A 96 6.89 -2.46 -1.69
N LEU A 97 5.84 -2.19 -0.93
CA LEU A 97 5.87 -1.28 0.21
C LEU A 97 5.91 -2.09 1.51
N VAL A 98 6.88 -1.80 2.37
CA VAL A 98 7.14 -2.54 3.60
C VAL A 98 7.52 -1.62 4.77
N GLY A 99 7.59 -2.19 5.97
CA GLY A 99 8.19 -1.55 7.15
C GLY A 99 7.34 -0.48 7.82
N GLY A 100 6.12 -0.25 7.36
CA GLY A 100 5.19 0.68 7.96
C GLY A 100 4.10 0.02 8.81
N LYS A 101 3.10 0.82 9.15
CA LYS A 101 1.96 0.42 9.96
C LYS A 101 0.66 0.61 9.19
N VAL A 102 -0.31 -0.25 9.50
CA VAL A 102 -1.69 -0.15 9.01
C VAL A 102 -2.62 -0.03 10.20
N LEU A 103 -3.41 1.03 10.21
CA LEU A 103 -4.47 1.25 11.19
C LEU A 103 -5.75 0.56 10.71
N ASP A 104 -6.33 -0.25 11.57
CA ASP A 104 -7.69 -0.73 11.42
C ASP A 104 -8.65 0.23 12.15
N PRO A 105 -9.47 1.01 11.43
CA PRO A 105 -10.34 1.99 12.07
C PRO A 105 -11.46 1.36 12.91
N GLU A 106 -11.85 0.12 12.65
CA GLU A 106 -12.90 -0.57 13.40
C GLU A 106 -12.43 -0.94 14.81
N SER A 107 -11.18 -1.39 14.94
CA SER A 107 -10.60 -1.79 16.22
C SER A 107 -9.70 -0.74 16.87
N GLY A 108 -9.26 0.27 16.09
CA GLY A 108 -8.26 1.25 16.52
C GLY A 108 -6.86 0.68 16.67
N LYS A 109 -6.61 -0.54 16.19
CA LYS A 109 -5.33 -1.22 16.31
C LYS A 109 -4.43 -0.98 15.10
N PHE A 110 -3.13 -0.94 15.37
CA PHE A 110 -2.10 -0.92 14.33
C PHE A 110 -1.51 -2.30 14.10
N TYR A 111 -1.27 -2.59 12.82
CA TYR A 111 -0.61 -3.80 12.35
C TYR A 111 0.65 -3.44 11.56
N TYR A 112 1.62 -4.34 11.49
CA TYR A 112 2.72 -4.23 10.55
C TYR A 112 2.19 -4.45 9.14
N GLY A 113 2.57 -3.57 8.21
CA GLY A 113 2.04 -3.57 6.86
C GLY A 113 3.05 -4.05 5.82
N LYS A 114 2.53 -4.76 4.81
CA LYS A 114 3.21 -5.04 3.55
C LYS A 114 2.21 -4.90 2.42
N ILE A 115 2.61 -4.22 1.34
CA ILE A 115 1.75 -3.98 0.17
C ILE A 115 2.49 -4.41 -1.09
N TYR A 116 1.83 -5.17 -1.94
CA TYR A 116 2.35 -5.62 -3.22
C TYR A 116 1.22 -5.83 -4.23
N LEU A 117 1.60 -5.92 -5.51
CA LEU A 117 0.64 -6.24 -6.58
C LEU A 117 0.67 -7.73 -6.89
N LYS A 118 -0.52 -8.29 -7.10
CA LYS A 118 -0.71 -9.67 -7.55
C LYS A 118 -1.91 -9.74 -8.49
N ASN A 119 -1.69 -10.21 -9.71
CA ASN A 119 -2.76 -10.38 -10.72
C ASN A 119 -3.60 -9.10 -10.92
N GLY A 120 -2.97 -7.93 -10.98
CA GLY A 120 -3.64 -6.64 -11.17
C GLY A 120 -4.38 -6.10 -9.95
N LYS A 121 -4.38 -6.81 -8.83
CA LYS A 121 -4.92 -6.38 -7.55
C LYS A 121 -3.83 -5.92 -6.62
N LEU A 122 -4.16 -4.99 -5.72
CA LEU A 122 -3.30 -4.66 -4.60
C LEU A 122 -3.57 -5.64 -3.46
N VAL A 123 -2.52 -6.23 -2.92
CA VAL A 123 -2.61 -7.05 -1.70
C VAL A 123 -2.02 -6.25 -0.55
N LEU A 124 -2.84 -6.02 0.47
CA LEU A 124 -2.42 -5.47 1.75
C LEU A 124 -2.36 -6.60 2.77
N ARG A 125 -1.17 -6.87 3.29
CA ARG A 125 -0.98 -7.79 4.41
C ARG A 125 -0.80 -7.01 5.70
N GLY A 126 -1.70 -7.23 6.65
CA GLY A 126 -1.57 -6.77 8.03
C GLY A 126 -1.14 -7.91 8.95
N SER A 127 -0.14 -7.70 9.78
CA SER A 127 0.38 -8.72 10.69
C SER A 127 0.66 -8.19 12.09
N LEU A 128 0.60 -9.08 13.08
CA LEU A 128 0.92 -8.78 14.47
C LEU A 128 2.43 -8.71 14.71
N ASP A 129 3.20 -9.44 13.90
CA ASP A 129 4.65 -9.51 13.98
C ASP A 129 5.32 -8.83 12.76
N LYS A 130 6.53 -8.31 12.97
CA LYS A 130 7.30 -7.63 11.91
C LYS A 130 7.65 -8.52 10.72
N ARG A 131 7.74 -9.82 10.93
CA ARG A 131 8.08 -10.79 9.87
C ARG A 131 6.88 -11.12 8.99
N GLY A 132 5.65 -10.78 9.41
CA GLY A 132 4.43 -11.01 8.66
C GLY A 132 3.88 -12.43 8.76
N PHE A 133 4.32 -13.26 9.73
CA PHE A 133 3.84 -14.62 9.89
C PHE A 133 2.39 -14.68 10.41
N LEU A 134 2.10 -13.89 11.46
CA LEU A 134 0.79 -13.84 12.08
C LEU A 134 -0.02 -12.68 11.47
N GLY A 135 -0.57 -12.89 10.29
CA GLY A 135 -1.30 -11.87 9.58
C GLY A 135 -2.31 -12.41 8.59
N ARG A 136 -3.05 -11.50 7.98
CA ARG A 136 -3.99 -11.79 6.90
C ARG A 136 -3.82 -10.83 5.74
N ASN A 137 -4.24 -11.25 4.58
CA ASN A 137 -4.25 -10.45 3.37
C ASN A 137 -5.65 -9.91 3.10
N GLN A 138 -5.70 -8.70 2.57
CA GLN A 138 -6.86 -8.13 1.90
C GLN A 138 -6.49 -7.84 0.46
N GLU A 139 -7.39 -8.08 -0.47
CA GLU A 139 -7.23 -7.74 -1.88
C GLU A 139 -8.09 -6.54 -2.22
N TRP A 140 -7.49 -5.53 -2.85
CA TRP A 140 -8.16 -4.31 -3.29
C TRP A 140 -8.13 -4.19 -4.80
N GLU A 141 -9.14 -3.52 -5.36
CA GLU A 141 -9.35 -3.35 -6.80
C GLU A 141 -9.12 -1.89 -7.23
N LYS A 142 -8.76 -1.72 -8.47
CA LYS A 142 -8.72 -0.38 -9.12
C LYS A 142 -10.12 0.21 -9.27
#